data_48c72bf3d0c967cec9fb042f1e153b13
#
_entry.id   48c72bf3d0c967cec9fb042f1e153b13
#
_cell.length_a   1.000
_cell.length_b   1.000
_cell.length_c   1.000
_cell.angle_alpha   90.00
_cell.angle_beta   90.00
_cell.angle_gamma   90.00
#
_symmetry.space_group_name_H-M   'P 1'
#
loop_
_entity.id
_entity.type
_entity.pdbx_description
1 polymer ?
#
loop_
_entity_poly.entity_id
_entity_poly.type
_entity_poly.pdbx_seq_one_letter_code
_entity_poly.pdbx_strand_id
1 'polypeptide(L)'
;MGTGVDEIAGEQRRLINVAYRLLGSATEAEDAVQDAYARWYALPRSRREQILSPGAWLTTVTSRICLDLLGSARARRERYVGAWLPEPLPDRTEWGRAGAAARPGATGSAGPADPADQIVLDESVTMAFLVVMETMTPAERVAFVLHDVFRYPFAEVADVLGRTPAACKQLAASARRRVGTARTPLPATGRADVVRHVKEAWRAKDVAALVGLLDPASVLTADGGGAPGTALRPIEGGARIAHYMVAIADRAPGLELLERSVNGLPGLVARSAGAVVSVTSFDVTDVTDVTDVTDVIDARVTRIWAVRNPQKLRPWAS
;
A
#
# COMPACT_ATOMS: atom_id res chain seq x y z
N MET A 1 -19.80 -5.12 -31.07
CA MET A 1 -19.64 -3.80 -30.40
C MET A 1 -19.18 -3.91 -28.93
N GLY A 2 -19.02 -5.10 -28.36
CA GLY A 2 -18.58 -5.31 -26.96
C GLY A 2 -17.07 -5.29 -26.74
N THR A 3 -16.25 -5.58 -27.73
CA THR A 3 -14.78 -5.73 -27.58
C THR A 3 -14.04 -4.43 -27.24
N GLY A 4 -14.47 -3.28 -27.73
CA GLY A 4 -13.76 -2.02 -27.51
C GLY A 4 -13.93 -1.41 -26.10
N VAL A 5 -15.06 -1.66 -25.43
CA VAL A 5 -15.32 -1.13 -24.07
C VAL A 5 -14.55 -1.94 -23.03
N ASP A 6 -14.50 -3.26 -23.20
CA ASP A 6 -13.76 -4.17 -22.31
C ASP A 6 -12.24 -3.96 -22.45
N GLU A 7 -11.77 -3.65 -23.64
CA GLU A 7 -10.34 -3.37 -23.91
C GLU A 7 -9.90 -2.03 -23.27
N ILE A 8 -10.74 -0.99 -23.38
CA ILE A 8 -10.49 0.31 -22.71
C ILE A 8 -10.53 0.17 -21.20
N ALA A 9 -11.50 -0.58 -20.65
CA ALA A 9 -11.61 -0.82 -19.19
C ALA A 9 -10.42 -1.63 -18.66
N GLY A 10 -9.93 -2.61 -19.43
CA GLY A 10 -8.74 -3.38 -19.09
C GLY A 10 -7.47 -2.53 -19.05
N GLU A 11 -7.32 -1.63 -20.03
CA GLU A 11 -6.18 -0.69 -20.10
C GLU A 11 -6.22 0.32 -18.94
N GLN A 12 -7.38 0.89 -18.65
CA GLN A 12 -7.53 1.82 -17.52
C GLN A 12 -7.11 1.17 -16.20
N ARG A 13 -7.57 -0.05 -15.92
CA ARG A 13 -7.21 -0.81 -14.73
C ARG A 13 -5.70 -1.04 -14.66
N ARG A 14 -5.07 -1.40 -15.77
CA ARG A 14 -3.61 -1.59 -15.85
C ARG A 14 -2.86 -0.31 -15.53
N LEU A 15 -3.29 0.83 -16.08
CA LEU A 15 -2.68 2.14 -15.82
C LEU A 15 -2.81 2.57 -14.35
N ILE A 16 -3.98 2.36 -13.73
CA ILE A 16 -4.18 2.62 -12.29
C ILE A 16 -3.25 1.74 -11.46
N ASN A 17 -3.08 0.47 -11.84
CA ASN A 17 -2.15 -0.43 -11.15
C ASN A 17 -0.68 0.04 -11.23
N VAL A 18 -0.25 0.55 -12.39
CA VAL A 18 1.09 1.16 -12.54
C VAL A 18 1.20 2.40 -11.68
N ALA A 19 0.24 3.32 -11.79
CA ALA A 19 0.27 4.60 -11.10
C ALA A 19 0.23 4.45 -9.56
N TYR A 20 -0.58 3.53 -9.03
CA TYR A 20 -0.63 3.26 -7.59
C TYR A 20 0.72 2.76 -7.04
N ARG A 21 1.39 1.83 -7.74
CA ARG A 21 2.71 1.34 -7.30
C ARG A 21 3.78 2.42 -7.39
N LEU A 22 3.60 3.39 -8.27
CA LEU A 22 4.48 4.56 -8.35
C LEU A 22 4.19 5.58 -7.26
N LEU A 23 2.93 5.91 -7.00
CA LEU A 23 2.54 7.04 -6.16
C LEU A 23 2.22 6.66 -4.71
N GLY A 24 1.78 5.42 -4.47
CA GLY A 24 1.36 4.93 -3.14
C GLY A 24 0.03 5.52 -2.67
N SER A 25 -0.76 6.10 -3.58
CA SER A 25 -2.11 6.64 -3.33
C SER A 25 -3.04 6.24 -4.47
N ALA A 26 -4.18 5.65 -4.14
CA ALA A 26 -5.20 5.26 -5.11
C ALA A 26 -5.84 6.48 -5.77
N THR A 27 -6.09 7.53 -4.99
CA THR A 27 -6.66 8.78 -5.50
C THR A 27 -5.71 9.48 -6.48
N GLU A 28 -4.42 9.65 -6.12
CA GLU A 28 -3.43 10.24 -7.03
C GLU A 28 -3.20 9.38 -8.28
N ALA A 29 -3.33 8.06 -8.16
CA ALA A 29 -3.22 7.15 -9.29
C ALA A 29 -4.37 7.31 -10.29
N GLU A 30 -5.61 7.44 -9.80
CA GLU A 30 -6.78 7.72 -10.64
C GLU A 30 -6.65 9.06 -11.34
N ASP A 31 -6.28 10.12 -10.61
CA ASP A 31 -6.09 11.47 -11.15
C ASP A 31 -5.04 11.46 -12.27
N ALA A 32 -3.91 10.77 -12.07
CA ALA A 32 -2.87 10.65 -13.08
C ALA A 32 -3.34 9.94 -14.35
N VAL A 33 -4.16 8.90 -14.19
CA VAL A 33 -4.74 8.16 -15.33
C VAL A 33 -5.79 8.99 -16.04
N GLN A 34 -6.67 9.69 -15.33
CA GLN A 34 -7.65 10.60 -15.91
C GLN A 34 -6.97 11.71 -16.72
N ASP A 35 -5.87 12.28 -16.21
CA ASP A 35 -5.08 13.30 -16.90
C ASP A 35 -4.44 12.74 -18.18
N ALA A 36 -3.95 11.49 -18.16
CA ALA A 36 -3.43 10.82 -19.34
C ALA A 36 -4.51 10.63 -20.40
N TYR A 37 -5.72 10.20 -20.04
CA TYR A 37 -6.85 10.08 -20.94
C TYR A 37 -7.32 11.45 -21.47
N ALA A 38 -7.35 12.48 -20.63
CA ALA A 38 -7.68 13.84 -21.07
C ALA A 38 -6.70 14.32 -22.17
N ARG A 39 -5.39 14.07 -21.99
CA ARG A 39 -4.37 14.37 -23.02
C ARG A 39 -4.58 13.53 -24.30
N TRP A 40 -4.97 12.26 -24.16
CA TRP A 40 -5.27 11.41 -25.32
C TRP A 40 -6.44 11.94 -26.14
N TYR A 41 -7.52 12.31 -25.49
CA TYR A 41 -8.70 12.83 -26.20
C TYR A 41 -8.51 14.26 -26.75
N ALA A 42 -7.61 15.03 -26.17
CA ALA A 42 -7.23 16.35 -26.69
C ALA A 42 -6.38 16.26 -27.98
N LEU A 43 -5.79 15.10 -28.31
CA LEU A 43 -5.06 14.92 -29.55
C LEU A 43 -6.01 15.01 -30.75
N PRO A 44 -5.62 15.70 -31.85
CA PRO A 44 -6.34 15.65 -33.11
C PRO A 44 -6.50 14.20 -33.59
N ARG A 45 -7.63 13.89 -34.23
CA ARG A 45 -7.92 12.54 -34.74
C ARG A 45 -6.80 12.00 -35.63
N SER A 46 -6.27 12.82 -36.53
CA SER A 46 -5.15 12.46 -37.40
C SER A 46 -3.88 12.04 -36.63
N ARG A 47 -3.63 12.65 -35.47
CA ARG A 47 -2.51 12.27 -34.62
C ARG A 47 -2.77 10.96 -33.88
N ARG A 48 -3.99 10.73 -33.37
CA ARG A 48 -4.35 9.47 -32.72
C ARG A 48 -4.26 8.28 -33.67
N GLU A 49 -4.66 8.47 -34.93
CA GLU A 49 -4.59 7.44 -36.00
C GLU A 49 -3.13 7.09 -36.39
N GLN A 50 -2.16 7.98 -36.13
CA GLN A 50 -0.72 7.72 -36.34
C GLN A 50 -0.06 6.95 -35.21
N ILE A 51 -0.70 6.87 -34.04
CA ILE A 51 -0.17 6.16 -32.88
C ILE A 51 -0.47 4.68 -33.02
N LEU A 52 0.56 3.87 -33.30
CA LEU A 52 0.43 2.44 -33.52
C LEU A 52 -0.06 1.66 -32.30
N SER A 53 0.30 2.11 -31.10
CA SER A 53 -0.10 1.48 -29.83
C SER A 53 -0.63 2.52 -28.84
N PRO A 54 -1.96 2.73 -28.79
CA PRO A 54 -2.59 3.63 -27.83
C PRO A 54 -2.25 3.29 -26.36
N GLY A 55 -2.22 2.00 -26.01
CA GLY A 55 -1.88 1.54 -24.66
C GLY A 55 -0.44 1.88 -24.27
N ALA A 56 0.54 1.69 -25.16
CA ALA A 56 1.93 2.08 -24.89
C ALA A 56 2.06 3.60 -24.74
N TRP A 57 1.34 4.38 -25.55
CA TRP A 57 1.31 5.84 -25.43
C TRP A 57 0.71 6.27 -24.09
N LEU A 58 -0.43 5.71 -23.69
CA LEU A 58 -1.07 6.00 -22.40
C LEU A 58 -0.18 5.62 -21.22
N THR A 59 0.48 4.46 -21.28
CA THR A 59 1.46 4.06 -20.25
C THR A 59 2.60 5.06 -20.13
N THR A 60 3.16 5.50 -21.26
CA THR A 60 4.23 6.48 -21.27
C THR A 60 3.79 7.80 -20.65
N VAL A 61 2.61 8.30 -21.04
CA VAL A 61 2.07 9.57 -20.53
C VAL A 61 1.74 9.46 -19.05
N THR A 62 1.04 8.41 -18.62
CA THR A 62 0.72 8.17 -17.20
C THR A 62 2.00 8.10 -16.36
N SER A 63 3.00 7.35 -16.81
CA SER A 63 4.26 7.20 -16.08
C SER A 63 5.04 8.51 -15.97
N ARG A 64 5.00 9.36 -17.00
CA ARG A 64 5.59 10.72 -16.94
C ARG A 64 4.86 11.63 -15.97
N ILE A 65 3.52 11.59 -15.97
CA ILE A 65 2.72 12.32 -14.98
C ILE A 65 3.09 11.87 -13.56
N CYS A 66 3.18 10.55 -13.33
CA CYS A 66 3.61 10.00 -12.04
C CYS A 66 5.03 10.45 -11.67
N LEU A 67 5.97 10.47 -12.63
CA LEU A 67 7.34 10.94 -12.41
C LEU A 67 7.37 12.40 -11.95
N ASP A 68 6.59 13.27 -12.59
CA ASP A 68 6.47 14.70 -12.23
C ASP A 68 5.84 14.86 -10.84
N LEU A 69 4.78 14.09 -10.54
CA LEU A 69 4.15 14.06 -9.22
C LEU A 69 5.12 13.60 -8.13
N LEU A 70 5.92 12.57 -8.36
CA LEU A 70 6.94 12.10 -7.43
C LEU A 70 8.01 13.15 -7.16
N GLY A 71 8.43 13.89 -8.19
CA GLY A 71 9.35 15.03 -8.06
C GLY A 71 8.81 16.12 -7.14
N SER A 72 7.54 16.49 -7.32
CA SER A 72 6.85 17.49 -6.49
C SER A 72 6.46 16.96 -5.10
N ALA A 73 6.12 15.66 -4.99
CA ALA A 73 5.73 15.02 -3.74
C ALA A 73 6.86 15.03 -2.71
N ARG A 74 8.12 14.90 -3.15
CA ARG A 74 9.27 15.00 -2.25
C ARG A 74 9.29 16.33 -1.49
N ALA A 75 9.10 17.45 -2.18
CA ALA A 75 9.02 18.78 -1.55
C ALA A 75 7.78 18.93 -0.64
N ARG A 76 6.66 18.28 -1.00
CA ARG A 76 5.44 18.26 -0.14
C ARG A 76 5.65 17.43 1.11
N ARG A 77 6.32 16.27 1.03
CA ARG A 77 6.60 15.37 2.15
C ARG A 77 7.59 15.96 3.15
N GLU A 78 8.52 16.81 2.71
CA GLU A 78 9.40 17.57 3.61
C GLU A 78 8.62 18.54 4.53
N ARG A 79 7.40 18.94 4.14
CA ARG A 79 6.48 19.79 4.94
C ARG A 79 5.38 18.99 5.64
N TYR A 80 5.33 17.67 5.44
CA TYR A 80 4.30 16.82 6.02
C TYR A 80 4.51 16.66 7.53
N VAL A 81 3.40 16.71 8.29
CA VAL A 81 3.46 16.59 9.75
C VAL A 81 3.54 15.11 10.14
N GLY A 82 4.68 14.68 10.62
CA GLY A 82 4.96 13.29 10.99
C GLY A 82 5.47 12.45 9.81
N ALA A 83 5.39 11.13 9.96
CA ALA A 83 5.79 10.20 8.92
C ALA A 83 4.69 10.09 7.85
N TRP A 84 5.08 10.09 6.59
CA TRP A 84 4.18 9.78 5.48
C TRP A 84 4.26 8.28 5.16
N LEU A 85 3.10 7.62 5.07
CA LEU A 85 2.97 6.21 4.65
C LEU A 85 2.10 6.12 3.39
N PRO A 86 2.30 5.11 2.54
CA PRO A 86 1.38 4.80 1.44
C PRO A 86 -0.06 4.59 1.94
N GLU A 87 -1.02 4.80 1.07
CA GLU A 87 -2.44 4.60 1.33
C GLU A 87 -2.73 3.08 1.47
N PRO A 88 -3.30 2.62 2.60
CA PRO A 88 -3.63 1.22 2.78
C PRO A 88 -4.88 0.86 1.97
N LEU A 89 -4.84 -0.27 1.28
CA LEU A 89 -5.96 -0.76 0.49
C LEU A 89 -6.72 -1.89 1.19
N PRO A 90 -8.06 -1.84 1.24
CA PRO A 90 -8.87 -2.94 1.70
C PRO A 90 -8.95 -4.06 0.65
N ASP A 91 -9.04 -5.31 1.10
CA ASP A 91 -9.51 -6.39 0.24
C ASP A 91 -11.05 -6.44 0.33
N ARG A 92 -11.71 -5.87 -0.65
CA ARG A 92 -13.18 -5.76 -0.67
C ARG A 92 -13.89 -7.09 -0.91
N THR A 93 -13.20 -8.14 -1.34
CA THR A 93 -13.80 -9.48 -1.41
C THR A 93 -14.13 -10.01 -0.03
N GLU A 94 -13.36 -9.63 0.99
CA GLU A 94 -13.66 -9.93 2.40
C GLU A 94 -14.81 -9.07 2.95
N TRP A 95 -14.89 -7.78 2.54
CA TRP A 95 -15.94 -6.86 3.00
C TRP A 95 -17.32 -7.21 2.43
N GLY A 96 -17.39 -7.60 1.16
CA GLY A 96 -18.63 -8.02 0.51
C GLY A 96 -19.28 -9.24 1.20
N ARG A 97 -18.48 -10.15 1.76
CA ARG A 97 -18.97 -11.30 2.53
C ARG A 97 -19.48 -10.92 3.91
N ALA A 98 -18.87 -9.95 4.57
CA ALA A 98 -19.30 -9.47 5.89
C ALA A 98 -20.56 -8.58 5.79
N GLY A 99 -20.67 -7.76 4.73
CA GLY A 99 -21.82 -6.89 4.49
C GLY A 99 -23.05 -7.61 3.91
N ALA A 100 -22.84 -8.65 3.10
CA ALA A 100 -23.92 -9.46 2.53
C ALA A 100 -24.69 -10.27 3.59
N ALA A 101 -24.06 -10.58 4.72
CA ALA A 101 -24.75 -11.20 5.86
C ALA A 101 -25.68 -10.23 6.61
N ALA A 102 -25.59 -8.91 6.36
CA ALA A 102 -26.33 -7.89 7.11
C ALA A 102 -27.49 -7.23 6.34
N ARG A 103 -27.67 -7.49 5.03
CA ARG A 103 -28.78 -6.90 4.24
C ARG A 103 -29.31 -7.86 3.17
N PRO A 104 -30.42 -8.59 3.43
CA PRO A 104 -31.17 -9.22 2.37
C PRO A 104 -31.95 -8.14 1.60
N GLY A 105 -31.60 -7.89 0.33
CA GLY A 105 -32.40 -7.09 -0.58
C GLY A 105 -31.75 -5.86 -1.24
N ALA A 106 -30.44 -5.59 -1.09
CA ALA A 106 -29.79 -4.51 -1.80
C ALA A 106 -29.35 -4.97 -3.21
N THR A 107 -30.22 -4.85 -4.20
CA THR A 107 -29.84 -4.72 -5.62
C THR A 107 -29.29 -3.30 -5.80
N GLY A 108 -28.05 -3.07 -5.38
CA GLY A 108 -27.38 -1.78 -5.54
C GLY A 108 -26.95 -1.59 -6.98
N SER A 109 -27.42 -0.49 -7.60
CA SER A 109 -26.82 0.03 -8.83
C SER A 109 -25.33 0.26 -8.57
N ALA A 110 -24.47 -0.31 -9.41
CA ALA A 110 -23.03 -0.07 -9.38
C ALA A 110 -22.81 1.44 -9.62
N GLY A 111 -22.47 2.17 -8.56
CA GLY A 111 -21.88 3.50 -8.70
C GLY A 111 -20.51 3.38 -9.38
N PRO A 112 -19.85 4.50 -9.75
CA PRO A 112 -18.52 4.44 -10.32
C PRO A 112 -17.61 3.64 -9.38
N ALA A 113 -16.87 2.66 -9.93
CA ALA A 113 -16.00 1.77 -9.16
C ALA A 113 -14.94 2.61 -8.43
N ASP A 114 -14.75 2.34 -7.13
CA ASP A 114 -13.70 2.99 -6.34
C ASP A 114 -12.33 2.65 -6.96
N PRO A 115 -11.42 3.64 -7.13
CA PRO A 115 -10.07 3.39 -7.65
C PRO A 115 -9.35 2.25 -6.95
N ALA A 116 -9.54 2.09 -5.65
CA ALA A 116 -8.98 0.99 -4.87
C ALA A 116 -9.45 -0.39 -5.37
N ASP A 117 -10.68 -0.50 -5.90
CA ASP A 117 -11.21 -1.77 -6.42
C ASP A 117 -10.55 -2.18 -7.75
N GLN A 118 -9.91 -1.24 -8.42
CA GLN A 118 -9.22 -1.48 -9.69
C GLN A 118 -7.78 -1.94 -9.50
N ILE A 119 -7.25 -1.86 -8.27
CA ILE A 119 -5.87 -2.24 -7.97
C ILE A 119 -5.80 -3.72 -7.66
N VAL A 120 -4.97 -4.44 -8.43
CA VAL A 120 -4.68 -5.87 -8.21
C VAL A 120 -3.76 -6.00 -7.01
N LEU A 121 -4.23 -6.68 -5.97
CA LEU A 121 -3.45 -6.96 -4.76
C LEU A 121 -2.54 -8.16 -5.00
N ASP A 122 -1.25 -7.91 -5.05
CA ASP A 122 -0.18 -8.88 -5.14
C ASP A 122 1.00 -8.47 -4.22
N GLU A 123 2.09 -9.19 -4.25
CA GLU A 123 3.27 -8.89 -3.41
C GLU A 123 3.84 -7.48 -3.64
N SER A 124 3.59 -6.88 -4.80
CA SER A 124 4.07 -5.54 -5.14
C SER A 124 3.20 -4.40 -4.59
N VAL A 125 2.13 -4.68 -3.86
CA VAL A 125 1.30 -3.67 -3.18
C VAL A 125 1.34 -3.79 -1.66
N THR A 126 2.11 -4.73 -1.12
CA THR A 126 2.25 -4.85 0.34
C THR A 126 2.81 -3.56 0.94
N MET A 127 2.40 -3.22 2.17
CA MET A 127 2.89 -2.00 2.81
C MET A 127 4.42 -2.00 2.93
N ALA A 128 5.03 -3.14 3.24
CA ALA A 128 6.49 -3.28 3.29
C ALA A 128 7.15 -2.89 1.96
N PHE A 129 6.61 -3.39 0.84
CA PHE A 129 7.12 -3.07 -0.49
C PHE A 129 6.94 -1.58 -0.80
N LEU A 130 5.74 -1.04 -0.60
CA LEU A 130 5.46 0.36 -0.89
C LEU A 130 6.32 1.32 -0.07
N VAL A 131 6.58 1.01 1.21
CA VAL A 131 7.47 1.81 2.07
C VAL A 131 8.92 1.75 1.59
N VAL A 132 9.40 0.59 1.10
CA VAL A 132 10.74 0.51 0.48
C VAL A 132 10.82 1.39 -0.76
N MET A 133 9.76 1.43 -1.58
CA MET A 133 9.71 2.31 -2.76
C MET A 133 9.88 3.79 -2.40
N GLU A 134 9.45 4.22 -1.20
CA GLU A 134 9.62 5.61 -0.74
C GLU A 134 11.09 6.01 -0.52
N THR A 135 11.98 5.04 -0.35
CA THR A 135 13.43 5.28 -0.22
C THR A 135 14.13 5.48 -1.56
N MET A 136 13.44 5.25 -2.68
CA MET A 136 13.99 5.34 -4.03
C MET A 136 13.86 6.75 -4.59
N THR A 137 14.79 7.10 -5.48
CA THR A 137 14.58 8.28 -6.34
C THR A 137 13.41 8.04 -7.30
N PRO A 138 12.70 9.08 -7.76
CA PRO A 138 11.62 8.94 -8.73
C PRO A 138 12.00 8.10 -9.96
N ALA A 139 13.19 8.31 -10.51
CA ALA A 139 13.67 7.57 -11.67
C ALA A 139 13.97 6.09 -11.38
N GLU A 140 14.53 5.76 -10.21
CA GLU A 140 14.72 4.36 -9.77
C GLU A 140 13.39 3.66 -9.63
N ARG A 141 12.41 4.32 -8.99
CA ARG A 141 11.05 3.77 -8.78
C ARG A 141 10.36 3.48 -10.10
N VAL A 142 10.35 4.44 -11.04
CA VAL A 142 9.75 4.25 -12.37
C VAL A 142 10.44 3.12 -13.14
N ALA A 143 11.78 3.09 -13.17
CA ALA A 143 12.52 2.04 -13.86
C ALA A 143 12.20 0.65 -13.29
N PHE A 144 12.12 0.53 -11.98
CA PHE A 144 11.83 -0.72 -11.29
C PHE A 144 10.38 -1.16 -11.52
N VAL A 145 9.40 -0.30 -11.28
CA VAL A 145 7.98 -0.66 -11.44
C VAL A 145 7.69 -1.06 -12.86
N LEU A 146 8.09 -0.26 -13.84
CA LEU A 146 7.80 -0.58 -15.25
C LEU A 146 8.50 -1.87 -15.69
N HIS A 147 9.79 -2.04 -15.40
CA HIS A 147 10.54 -3.20 -15.89
C HIS A 147 10.34 -4.45 -15.04
N ASP A 148 10.54 -4.36 -13.71
CA ASP A 148 10.58 -5.54 -12.84
C ASP A 148 9.17 -6.03 -12.48
N VAL A 149 8.20 -5.13 -12.28
CA VAL A 149 6.83 -5.50 -11.94
C VAL A 149 6.00 -5.73 -13.21
N PHE A 150 5.99 -4.78 -14.14
CA PHE A 150 5.12 -4.83 -15.32
C PHE A 150 5.79 -5.35 -16.60
N ARG A 151 7.07 -5.72 -16.54
CA ARG A 151 7.82 -6.37 -17.64
C ARG A 151 7.97 -5.53 -18.91
N TYR A 152 7.93 -4.21 -18.80
CA TYR A 152 8.23 -3.35 -19.95
C TYR A 152 9.70 -3.45 -20.37
N PRO A 153 10.00 -3.45 -21.67
CA PRO A 153 11.38 -3.41 -22.16
C PRO A 153 12.10 -2.14 -21.73
N PHE A 154 13.41 -2.21 -21.48
CA PHE A 154 14.18 -1.01 -21.12
C PHE A 154 14.16 0.10 -22.18
N ALA A 155 13.89 -0.22 -23.44
CA ALA A 155 13.70 0.78 -24.48
C ALA A 155 12.48 1.68 -24.17
N GLU A 156 11.33 1.09 -23.81
CA GLU A 156 10.12 1.84 -23.44
C GLU A 156 10.30 2.60 -22.12
N VAL A 157 10.99 2.01 -21.14
CA VAL A 157 11.34 2.70 -19.89
C VAL A 157 12.25 3.91 -20.16
N ALA A 158 13.15 3.79 -21.12
CA ALA A 158 14.04 4.87 -21.55
C ALA A 158 13.26 6.04 -22.17
N ASP A 159 12.24 5.76 -22.95
CA ASP A 159 11.33 6.77 -23.51
C ASP A 159 10.57 7.52 -22.40
N VAL A 160 10.10 6.80 -21.37
CA VAL A 160 9.43 7.44 -20.22
C VAL A 160 10.37 8.37 -19.47
N LEU A 161 11.59 7.90 -19.15
CA LEU A 161 12.55 8.61 -18.31
C LEU A 161 13.39 9.66 -19.06
N GLY A 162 13.33 9.70 -20.40
CA GLY A 162 14.20 10.54 -21.21
C GLY A 162 15.69 10.17 -21.04
N ARG A 163 16.00 8.87 -20.92
CA ARG A 163 17.36 8.35 -20.65
C ARG A 163 17.70 7.22 -21.64
N THR A 164 18.94 6.72 -21.57
CA THR A 164 19.31 5.55 -22.35
C THR A 164 18.84 4.25 -21.71
N PRO A 165 18.57 3.17 -22.48
CA PRO A 165 18.22 1.85 -21.93
C PRO A 165 19.26 1.32 -20.94
N ALA A 166 20.55 1.58 -21.16
CA ALA A 166 21.64 1.20 -20.25
C ALA A 166 21.54 1.93 -18.91
N ALA A 167 21.22 3.23 -18.90
CA ALA A 167 20.99 3.99 -17.67
C ALA A 167 19.75 3.48 -16.93
N CYS A 168 18.67 3.14 -17.63
CA CYS A 168 17.47 2.56 -17.02
C CYS A 168 17.74 1.20 -16.36
N LYS A 169 18.57 0.35 -17.00
CA LYS A 169 19.04 -0.92 -16.42
C LYS A 169 19.81 -0.71 -15.11
N GLN A 170 20.66 0.32 -15.04
CA GLN A 170 21.38 0.66 -13.81
C GLN A 170 20.45 1.16 -12.71
N LEU A 171 19.45 2.00 -13.04
CA LEU A 171 18.43 2.46 -12.09
C LEU A 171 17.62 1.29 -11.51
N ALA A 172 17.14 0.39 -12.35
CA ALA A 172 16.42 -0.81 -11.91
C ALA A 172 17.31 -1.72 -11.04
N ALA A 173 18.60 -1.91 -11.39
CA ALA A 173 19.53 -2.66 -10.58
C ALA A 173 19.80 -2.02 -9.20
N SER A 174 19.85 -0.68 -9.12
CA SER A 174 19.95 0.05 -7.86
C SER A 174 18.70 -0.17 -7.00
N ALA A 175 17.51 -0.07 -7.60
CA ALA A 175 16.25 -0.31 -6.93
C ALA A 175 16.12 -1.74 -6.40
N ARG A 176 16.49 -2.76 -7.19
CA ARG A 176 16.49 -4.18 -6.76
C ARG A 176 17.34 -4.41 -5.52
N ARG A 177 18.52 -3.77 -5.39
CA ARG A 177 19.35 -3.89 -4.18
C ARG A 177 18.64 -3.39 -2.94
N ARG A 178 17.80 -2.34 -3.06
CA ARG A 178 17.00 -1.82 -1.94
C ARG A 178 15.84 -2.75 -1.56
N VAL A 179 15.19 -3.36 -2.56
CA VAL A 179 14.12 -4.35 -2.33
C VAL A 179 14.69 -5.66 -1.79
N GLY A 180 15.84 -6.13 -2.32
CA GLY A 180 16.43 -7.40 -1.94
C GLY A 180 17.01 -7.47 -0.51
N THR A 181 17.05 -6.36 0.22
CA THR A 181 17.36 -6.33 1.66
C THR A 181 16.15 -6.66 2.54
N ALA A 182 14.97 -6.84 1.97
CA ALA A 182 13.78 -7.29 2.69
C ALA A 182 13.95 -8.79 3.04
N ARG A 183 13.71 -9.13 4.32
CA ARG A 183 13.75 -10.50 4.83
C ARG A 183 12.69 -11.36 4.13
N THR A 184 12.91 -12.67 4.08
CA THR A 184 11.94 -13.63 3.51
C THR A 184 10.62 -13.54 4.26
N PRO A 185 9.52 -13.25 3.58
CA PRO A 185 8.23 -13.14 4.24
C PRO A 185 7.70 -14.51 4.68
N LEU A 186 7.07 -14.56 5.84
CA LEU A 186 6.30 -15.73 6.29
C LEU A 186 5.13 -16.07 5.35
N PRO A 187 4.72 -17.34 5.26
CA PRO A 187 3.44 -17.72 4.65
C PRO A 187 2.26 -16.95 5.25
N ALA A 188 1.23 -16.68 4.46
CA ALA A 188 0.08 -15.86 4.88
C ALA A 188 -0.64 -16.41 6.12
N THR A 189 -0.70 -17.73 6.29
CA THR A 189 -1.33 -18.41 7.44
C THR A 189 -0.61 -18.07 8.75
N GLY A 190 0.72 -18.18 8.81
CA GLY A 190 1.49 -17.85 10.01
C GLY A 190 1.37 -16.37 10.40
N ARG A 191 1.26 -15.47 9.39
CA ARG A 191 1.04 -14.05 9.64
C ARG A 191 -0.32 -13.76 10.26
N ALA A 192 -1.38 -14.43 9.80
CA ALA A 192 -2.73 -14.25 10.34
C ALA A 192 -2.79 -14.61 11.83
N ASP A 193 -2.11 -15.68 12.23
CA ASP A 193 -2.04 -16.10 13.62
C ASP A 193 -1.32 -15.07 14.49
N VAL A 194 -0.17 -14.54 14.04
CA VAL A 194 0.53 -13.49 14.77
C VAL A 194 -0.33 -12.24 14.92
N VAL A 195 -1.00 -11.79 13.85
CA VAL A 195 -1.88 -10.61 13.89
C VAL A 195 -3.05 -10.81 14.86
N ARG A 196 -3.61 -12.03 14.90
CA ARG A 196 -4.66 -12.39 15.86
C ARG A 196 -4.16 -12.30 17.30
N HIS A 197 -3.01 -12.88 17.62
CA HIS A 197 -2.43 -12.80 18.96
C HIS A 197 -2.07 -11.37 19.37
N VAL A 198 -1.54 -10.56 18.43
CA VAL A 198 -1.32 -9.12 18.69
C VAL A 198 -2.63 -8.42 19.03
N LYS A 199 -3.73 -8.70 18.30
CA LYS A 199 -5.05 -8.12 18.58
C LYS A 199 -5.54 -8.53 19.98
N GLU A 200 -5.44 -9.82 20.32
CA GLU A 200 -5.88 -10.36 21.62
C GLU A 200 -5.09 -9.73 22.78
N ALA A 201 -3.77 -9.73 22.70
CA ALA A 201 -2.89 -9.12 23.70
C ALA A 201 -3.15 -7.61 23.83
N TRP A 202 -3.37 -6.90 22.73
CA TRP A 202 -3.70 -5.47 22.74
C TRP A 202 -5.04 -5.19 23.42
N ARG A 203 -6.08 -5.98 23.12
CA ARG A 203 -7.40 -5.88 23.75
C ARG A 203 -7.35 -6.19 25.24
N ALA A 204 -6.56 -7.21 25.64
CA ALA A 204 -6.34 -7.57 27.03
C ALA A 204 -5.44 -6.58 27.79
N LYS A 205 -4.80 -5.62 27.07
CA LYS A 205 -3.78 -4.70 27.61
C LYS A 205 -2.59 -5.45 28.24
N ASP A 206 -2.30 -6.63 27.71
CA ASP A 206 -1.21 -7.48 28.19
C ASP A 206 0.10 -7.05 27.56
N VAL A 207 0.86 -6.23 28.28
CA VAL A 207 2.17 -5.74 27.83
C VAL A 207 3.15 -6.89 27.65
N ALA A 208 3.12 -7.91 28.54
CA ALA A 208 4.08 -9.01 28.48
C ALA A 208 3.85 -9.87 27.22
N ALA A 209 2.59 -10.21 26.92
CA ALA A 209 2.22 -10.90 25.69
C ALA A 209 2.60 -10.10 24.44
N LEU A 210 2.33 -8.78 24.43
CA LEU A 210 2.74 -7.92 23.30
C LEU A 210 4.25 -7.92 23.11
N VAL A 211 5.04 -7.80 24.18
CA VAL A 211 6.52 -7.85 24.10
C VAL A 211 7.00 -9.17 23.54
N GLY A 212 6.36 -10.30 23.87
CA GLY A 212 6.68 -11.62 23.32
C GLY A 212 6.46 -11.74 21.83
N LEU A 213 5.46 -11.01 21.29
CA LEU A 213 5.10 -11.01 19.86
C LEU A 213 5.90 -10.00 19.03
N LEU A 214 6.54 -9.03 19.65
CA LEU A 214 7.31 -7.98 19.00
C LEU A 214 8.81 -8.30 19.03
N ASP A 215 9.50 -8.10 17.90
CA ASP A 215 10.95 -8.16 17.88
C ASP A 215 11.53 -7.04 18.79
N PRO A 216 12.59 -7.31 19.58
CA PRO A 216 13.24 -6.28 20.39
C PRO A 216 13.66 -5.03 19.60
N ALA A 217 14.00 -5.18 18.32
CA ALA A 217 14.37 -4.09 17.42
C ALA A 217 13.20 -3.62 16.55
N SER A 218 11.95 -4.02 16.85
CA SER A 218 10.78 -3.62 16.07
C SER A 218 10.59 -2.11 16.02
N VAL A 219 10.01 -1.64 14.92
CA VAL A 219 9.77 -0.21 14.67
C VAL A 219 8.29 0.01 14.31
N LEU A 220 7.64 0.91 15.02
CA LEU A 220 6.30 1.40 14.67
C LEU A 220 6.40 2.78 14.04
N THR A 221 5.83 2.92 12.85
CA THR A 221 5.69 4.20 12.15
C THR A 221 4.21 4.53 12.00
N ALA A 222 3.81 5.74 12.36
CA ALA A 222 2.42 6.16 12.27
C ALA A 222 2.27 7.39 11.36
N ASP A 223 1.31 7.33 10.45
CA ASP A 223 0.91 8.45 9.59
C ASP A 223 -0.44 9.00 10.07
N GLY A 224 -0.41 10.17 10.69
CA GLY A 224 -1.60 10.85 11.17
C GLY A 224 -2.15 11.94 10.25
N GLY A 225 -1.38 12.38 9.26
CA GLY A 225 -1.76 13.57 8.46
C GLY A 225 -1.99 14.83 9.30
N GLY A 226 -1.29 14.95 10.44
CA GLY A 226 -1.53 16.02 11.41
C GLY A 226 -2.61 15.72 12.45
N ALA A 227 -3.24 14.54 12.43
CA ALA A 227 -4.25 14.17 13.44
C ALA A 227 -3.66 14.09 14.85
N PRO A 228 -4.35 14.63 15.88
CA PRO A 228 -3.89 14.60 17.27
C PRO A 228 -3.66 13.16 17.78
N GLY A 229 -2.69 13.01 18.69
CA GLY A 229 -2.42 11.73 19.34
C GLY A 229 -1.75 10.67 18.47
N THR A 230 -1.24 11.06 17.29
CA THR A 230 -0.42 10.21 16.44
C THR A 230 1.06 10.43 16.76
N ALA A 231 1.85 9.35 16.83
CA ALA A 231 3.29 9.45 17.01
C ALA A 231 3.91 10.14 15.77
N LEU A 232 4.56 11.29 16.00
CA LEU A 232 5.18 12.07 14.89
C LEU A 232 6.53 11.51 14.43
N ARG A 233 7.14 10.65 15.26
CA ARG A 233 8.41 9.97 14.96
C ARG A 233 8.23 8.47 15.17
N PRO A 234 9.01 7.64 14.47
CA PRO A 234 9.00 6.21 14.69
C PRO A 234 9.27 5.87 16.18
N ILE A 235 8.57 4.87 16.68
CA ILE A 235 8.80 4.30 18.00
C ILE A 235 9.62 3.03 17.81
N GLU A 236 10.80 2.98 18.40
CA GLU A 236 11.73 1.87 18.28
C GLU A 236 11.74 1.05 19.56
N GLY A 237 11.76 -0.27 19.40
CA GLY A 237 11.84 -1.26 20.48
C GLY A 237 10.49 -1.84 20.88
N GLY A 238 10.40 -3.19 20.89
CA GLY A 238 9.16 -3.93 21.14
C GLY A 238 8.47 -3.54 22.44
N ALA A 239 9.23 -3.40 23.54
CA ALA A 239 8.67 -2.99 24.82
C ALA A 239 8.04 -1.58 24.79
N ARG A 240 8.69 -0.63 24.12
CA ARG A 240 8.15 0.75 23.99
C ARG A 240 6.90 0.78 23.15
N ILE A 241 6.86 -0.04 22.08
CA ILE A 241 5.69 -0.20 21.21
C ILE A 241 4.54 -0.82 21.99
N ALA A 242 4.78 -1.89 22.77
CA ALA A 242 3.76 -2.53 23.60
C ALA A 242 3.11 -1.54 24.58
N HIS A 243 3.91 -0.77 25.30
CA HIS A 243 3.39 0.27 26.21
C HIS A 243 2.59 1.35 25.46
N TYR A 244 3.07 1.77 24.26
CA TYR A 244 2.35 2.74 23.43
C TYR A 244 0.99 2.21 22.96
N MET A 245 0.92 0.93 22.55
CA MET A 245 -0.33 0.29 22.13
C MET A 245 -1.34 0.21 23.30
N VAL A 246 -0.89 -0.18 24.49
CA VAL A 246 -1.73 -0.21 25.69
C VAL A 246 -2.21 1.19 26.06
N ALA A 247 -1.34 2.19 26.02
CA ALA A 247 -1.72 3.58 26.26
C ALA A 247 -2.75 4.13 25.26
N ILE A 248 -2.81 3.63 24.02
CA ILE A 248 -3.88 3.94 23.07
C ILE A 248 -5.20 3.31 23.54
N ALA A 249 -5.18 2.03 23.92
CA ALA A 249 -6.37 1.33 24.41
C ALA A 249 -6.96 1.97 25.68
N ASP A 250 -6.12 2.53 26.55
CA ASP A 250 -6.56 3.25 27.75
C ASP A 250 -7.26 4.58 27.43
N ARG A 251 -6.76 5.29 26.40
CA ARG A 251 -7.34 6.60 25.99
C ARG A 251 -8.57 6.48 25.10
N ALA A 252 -8.80 5.31 24.51
CA ALA A 252 -9.92 5.05 23.60
C ALA A 252 -10.74 3.85 24.11
N PRO A 253 -11.46 3.97 25.24
CA PRO A 253 -12.36 2.93 25.70
C PRO A 253 -13.46 2.72 24.64
N GLY A 254 -13.65 1.48 24.21
CA GLY A 254 -14.57 1.15 23.10
C GLY A 254 -13.92 1.11 21.72
N LEU A 255 -12.59 1.13 21.64
CA LEU A 255 -11.87 0.86 20.41
C LEU A 255 -12.11 -0.59 19.97
N GLU A 256 -12.73 -0.77 18.82
CA GLU A 256 -12.93 -2.07 18.20
C GLU A 256 -11.75 -2.40 17.30
N LEU A 257 -11.15 -3.58 17.48
CA LEU A 257 -10.09 -4.09 16.63
C LEU A 257 -10.61 -5.23 15.75
N LEU A 258 -10.57 -5.03 14.45
CA LEU A 258 -11.02 -5.98 13.44
C LEU A 258 -9.83 -6.50 12.65
N GLU A 259 -9.71 -7.83 12.51
CA GLU A 259 -8.78 -8.43 11.56
C GLU A 259 -9.32 -8.23 10.15
N ARG A 260 -8.50 -7.68 9.27
CA ARG A 260 -8.83 -7.44 7.85
C ARG A 260 -7.58 -7.61 7.00
N SER A 261 -7.77 -7.96 5.75
CA SER A 261 -6.71 -7.87 4.76
C SER A 261 -6.39 -6.40 4.46
N VAL A 262 -5.13 -6.04 4.56
CA VAL A 262 -4.59 -4.71 4.26
C VAL A 262 -3.50 -4.88 3.21
N ASN A 263 -3.70 -4.35 2.01
CA ASN A 263 -2.75 -4.54 0.90
C ASN A 263 -2.46 -6.03 0.62
N GLY A 264 -3.47 -6.89 0.70
CA GLY A 264 -3.35 -8.33 0.45
C GLY A 264 -2.76 -9.15 1.61
N LEU A 265 -2.43 -8.54 2.75
CA LEU A 265 -1.87 -9.22 3.91
C LEU A 265 -2.74 -9.02 5.15
N PRO A 266 -2.70 -9.95 6.13
CA PRO A 266 -3.38 -9.78 7.41
C PRO A 266 -2.95 -8.49 8.12
N GLY A 267 -3.92 -7.72 8.59
CA GLY A 267 -3.74 -6.48 9.31
C GLY A 267 -4.87 -6.21 10.29
N LEU A 268 -4.85 -5.05 10.94
CA LEU A 268 -5.86 -4.62 11.89
C LEU A 268 -6.49 -3.31 11.48
N VAL A 269 -7.82 -3.25 11.54
CA VAL A 269 -8.59 -2.02 11.41
C VAL A 269 -9.14 -1.67 12.78
N ALA A 270 -8.84 -0.47 13.24
CA ALA A 270 -9.38 0.07 14.48
C ALA A 270 -10.57 0.99 14.18
N ARG A 271 -11.71 0.74 14.85
CA ARG A 271 -12.93 1.56 14.77
C ARG A 271 -13.21 2.19 16.13
N SER A 272 -13.71 3.41 16.09
CA SER A 272 -14.22 4.12 17.26
C SER A 272 -15.53 4.80 16.89
N ALA A 273 -16.57 4.61 17.70
CA ALA A 273 -17.92 5.11 17.41
C ALA A 273 -18.41 4.79 15.99
N GLY A 274 -18.11 3.59 15.50
CA GLY A 274 -18.50 3.14 14.16
C GLY A 274 -17.62 3.62 13.00
N ALA A 275 -16.73 4.59 13.22
CA ALA A 275 -15.82 5.10 12.18
C ALA A 275 -14.45 4.43 12.23
N VAL A 276 -13.83 4.19 11.07
CA VAL A 276 -12.45 3.70 10.99
C VAL A 276 -11.50 4.85 11.36
N VAL A 277 -10.67 4.61 12.38
CA VAL A 277 -9.73 5.60 12.92
C VAL A 277 -8.27 5.22 12.72
N SER A 278 -7.99 3.96 12.37
CA SER A 278 -6.65 3.49 12.03
C SER A 278 -6.70 2.21 11.21
N VAL A 279 -5.78 2.07 10.28
CA VAL A 279 -5.48 0.83 9.57
C VAL A 279 -4.02 0.50 9.81
N THR A 280 -3.75 -0.71 10.26
CA THR A 280 -2.42 -1.15 10.69
C THR A 280 -1.96 -2.37 9.91
N SER A 281 -0.80 -2.26 9.28
CA SER A 281 -0.10 -3.35 8.59
C SER A 281 1.10 -3.80 9.42
N PHE A 282 1.45 -5.08 9.29
CA PHE A 282 2.53 -5.71 10.03
C PHE A 282 3.52 -6.37 9.08
N ASP A 283 4.81 -6.21 9.36
CA ASP A 283 5.85 -7.05 8.79
C ASP A 283 6.22 -8.11 9.84
N VAL A 284 6.06 -9.37 9.46
CA VAL A 284 6.25 -10.52 10.35
C VAL A 284 7.32 -11.42 9.73
N THR A 285 8.32 -11.76 10.51
CA THR A 285 9.44 -12.62 10.07
C THR A 285 9.62 -13.79 11.02
N ASP A 286 10.12 -14.93 10.49
CA ASP A 286 10.54 -16.05 11.30
C ASP A 286 11.70 -15.68 12.22
N VAL A 287 11.68 -16.18 13.44
CA VAL A 287 12.81 -16.12 14.35
C VAL A 287 13.65 -17.38 14.11
N THR A 288 14.70 -17.27 13.31
CA THR A 288 15.55 -18.41 12.89
C THR A 288 16.52 -18.90 13.97
N ASP A 289 16.46 -18.40 15.21
CA ASP A 289 17.49 -18.65 16.25
C ASP A 289 16.96 -19.37 17.51
N VAL A 290 15.95 -20.25 17.42
CA VAL A 290 15.51 -21.00 18.60
C VAL A 290 15.69 -22.52 18.38
N THR A 291 16.63 -23.08 19.13
CA THR A 291 16.97 -24.53 19.17
C THR A 291 16.05 -25.37 20.06
N ASP A 292 14.89 -24.87 20.45
CA ASP A 292 13.95 -25.62 21.32
C ASP A 292 12.57 -25.78 20.64
N VAL A 293 12.24 -27.06 20.39
CA VAL A 293 11.01 -27.52 19.77
C VAL A 293 9.91 -27.57 20.84
N THR A 294 9.27 -26.46 21.07
CA THR A 294 7.99 -26.41 21.80
C THR A 294 7.07 -25.39 21.13
N ASP A 295 5.79 -25.71 20.96
CA ASP A 295 4.67 -25.02 20.27
C ASP A 295 4.61 -23.48 20.38
N VAL A 296 5.72 -22.80 20.20
CA VAL A 296 5.82 -21.34 20.25
C VAL A 296 5.78 -20.81 18.82
N ILE A 297 5.01 -19.78 18.59
CA ILE A 297 5.01 -19.04 17.33
C ILE A 297 6.42 -18.48 17.11
N ASP A 298 7.21 -19.14 16.26
CA ASP A 298 8.59 -18.74 15.90
C ASP A 298 8.63 -17.47 15.03
N ALA A 299 7.59 -16.65 15.07
CA ALA A 299 7.44 -15.50 14.22
C ALA A 299 7.18 -14.24 15.06
N ARG A 300 7.91 -13.16 14.74
CA ARG A 300 7.78 -11.87 15.44
C ARG A 300 7.47 -10.73 14.47
N VAL A 301 6.77 -9.74 14.99
CA VAL A 301 6.53 -8.48 14.29
C VAL A 301 7.78 -7.63 14.33
N THR A 302 8.34 -7.31 13.18
CA THR A 302 9.53 -6.47 13.04
C THR A 302 9.20 -5.03 12.67
N ARG A 303 8.08 -4.81 11.96
CA ARG A 303 7.62 -3.47 11.60
C ARG A 303 6.11 -3.36 11.73
N ILE A 304 5.66 -2.19 12.15
CA ILE A 304 4.25 -1.82 12.25
C ILE A 304 4.06 -0.49 11.53
N TRP A 305 3.12 -0.44 10.61
CA TRP A 305 2.71 0.77 9.91
C TRP A 305 1.26 1.07 10.23
N ALA A 306 1.01 2.17 10.93
CA ALA A 306 -0.32 2.60 11.35
C ALA A 306 -0.73 3.86 10.59
N VAL A 307 -1.68 3.74 9.67
CA VAL A 307 -2.26 4.89 8.97
C VAL A 307 -3.49 5.36 9.72
N ARG A 308 -3.46 6.62 10.15
CA ARG A 308 -4.53 7.34 10.87
C ARG A 308 -4.97 8.60 10.14
N ASN A 309 -4.34 8.93 9.01
CA ASN A 309 -4.70 10.07 8.17
C ASN A 309 -6.10 9.87 7.58
N PRO A 310 -7.12 10.71 7.91
CA PRO A 310 -8.49 10.52 7.46
C PRO A 310 -8.64 10.52 5.94
N GLN A 311 -7.78 11.24 5.23
CA GLN A 311 -7.82 11.27 3.75
C GLN A 311 -7.45 9.90 3.16
N LYS A 312 -6.49 9.19 3.78
CA LYS A 312 -6.04 7.86 3.35
C LYS A 312 -6.94 6.71 3.85
N LEU A 313 -7.85 7.01 4.78
CA LEU A 313 -8.81 6.04 5.31
C LEU A 313 -10.15 6.03 4.57
N ARG A 314 -10.33 6.89 3.56
CA ARG A 314 -11.58 6.95 2.76
C ARG A 314 -11.98 5.59 2.16
N PRO A 315 -11.06 4.78 1.59
CA PRO A 315 -11.43 3.47 1.07
C PRO A 315 -11.98 2.48 2.11
N TRP A 316 -11.80 2.79 3.41
CA TRP A 316 -12.22 1.97 4.55
C TRP A 316 -13.51 2.44 5.20
N ALA A 317 -14.12 3.53 4.72
CA ALA A 317 -15.28 4.18 5.34
C ALA A 317 -16.64 3.60 4.92
N SER A 318 -16.66 2.52 4.15
CA SER A 318 -17.90 1.87 3.64
C SER A 318 -18.38 0.72 4.51
#